data_a454c6784d20542e4c9c2b4f8f65fa8b
#
_entry.id   a454c6784d20542e4c9c2b4f8f65fa8b
#
_cell.length_a   1.000
_cell.length_b   1.000
_cell.length_c   1.000
_cell.angle_alpha   90.00
_cell.angle_beta   90.00
_cell.angle_gamma   90.00
#
_symmetry.space_group_name_H-M   'P 1'
#
loop_
_entity.id
_entity.type
_entity.pdbx_description
1 polymer ?
#
loop_
_entity_poly.entity_id
_entity_poly.type
_entity_poly.pdbx_seq_one_letter_code
_entity_poly.pdbx_strand_id
1 'polypeptide(L)'
;MTGLTNEQVQQRIEEGKINVNENPNTRSYKQIVRENVLTFFNFLNLALMIMVLLVGSYKNSMFMGIIVINTVIGIIQEVRAKKTLDKLAILTESKAVVLREGKKWSISTEKLVLDDILFLKTGDQVPADARVLEGSIEVNESLLTGESDNLQKNEG
;
A
#
# COMPACT_ATOMS: atom_id res chain seq x y z
N MET A 1 -24.49 -20.84 -11.33
CA MET A 1 -23.85 -19.56 -11.71
C MET A 1 -22.52 -19.86 -12.38
N THR A 2 -22.15 -19.14 -13.46
CA THR A 2 -20.92 -19.41 -14.24
C THR A 2 -19.81 -18.39 -13.93
N GLY A 3 -20.14 -17.30 -13.22
CA GLY A 3 -19.22 -16.19 -12.99
C GLY A 3 -18.92 -15.39 -14.27
N LEU A 4 -18.02 -14.41 -14.18
CA LEU A 4 -17.62 -13.54 -15.30
C LEU A 4 -16.78 -14.29 -16.33
N THR A 5 -16.92 -13.91 -17.61
CA THR A 5 -16.00 -14.34 -18.67
C THR A 5 -14.73 -13.48 -18.66
N ASN A 6 -13.66 -13.95 -19.31
CA ASN A 6 -12.41 -13.18 -19.44
C ASN A 6 -12.63 -11.83 -20.15
N GLU A 7 -13.52 -11.78 -21.14
CA GLU A 7 -13.88 -10.55 -21.85
C GLU A 7 -14.57 -9.55 -20.92
N GLN A 8 -15.51 -10.03 -20.09
CA GLN A 8 -16.19 -9.19 -19.10
C GLN A 8 -15.21 -8.66 -18.04
N VAL A 9 -14.28 -9.51 -17.58
CA VAL A 9 -13.23 -9.08 -16.62
C VAL A 9 -12.37 -7.96 -17.24
N GLN A 10 -11.94 -8.13 -18.50
CA GLN A 10 -11.14 -7.13 -19.18
C GLN A 10 -11.91 -5.82 -19.34
N GLN A 11 -13.18 -5.88 -19.70
CA GLN A 11 -14.04 -4.71 -19.78
C GLN A 11 -14.14 -3.98 -18.43
N ARG A 12 -14.31 -4.71 -17.30
CA ARG A 12 -14.35 -4.12 -15.96
C ARG A 12 -13.05 -3.41 -15.61
N ILE A 13 -11.89 -3.99 -16.00
CA ILE A 13 -10.58 -3.37 -15.80
C ILE A 13 -10.46 -2.06 -16.60
N GLU A 14 -10.88 -2.05 -17.87
CA GLU A 14 -10.85 -0.86 -18.72
C GLU A 14 -11.79 0.25 -18.22
N GLU A 15 -12.93 -0.14 -17.62
CA GLU A 15 -13.85 0.78 -16.97
C GLU A 15 -13.35 1.30 -15.61
N GLY A 16 -12.17 0.84 -15.12
CA GLY A 16 -11.62 1.20 -13.81
C GLY A 16 -12.35 0.57 -12.63
N LYS A 17 -13.20 -0.44 -12.86
CA LYS A 17 -13.99 -1.17 -11.84
C LYS A 17 -13.20 -2.34 -11.25
N ILE A 18 -12.00 -2.07 -10.82
CA ILE A 18 -11.06 -3.01 -10.21
C ILE A 18 -10.80 -2.60 -8.75
N ASN A 19 -10.60 -3.57 -7.87
CA ASN A 19 -10.30 -3.35 -6.45
C ASN A 19 -8.85 -2.88 -6.27
N VAL A 20 -8.56 -1.65 -6.69
CA VAL A 20 -7.23 -1.04 -6.50
C VAL A 20 -7.13 -0.51 -5.07
N ASN A 21 -6.15 -0.98 -4.34
CA ASN A 21 -5.80 -0.36 -3.07
C ASN A 21 -5.10 0.98 -3.36
N GLU A 22 -5.83 2.09 -3.28
CA GLU A 22 -5.33 3.45 -3.55
C GLU A 22 -4.25 3.92 -2.56
N ASN A 23 -4.00 3.16 -1.51
CA ASN A 23 -2.94 3.42 -0.56
C ASN A 23 -1.78 2.44 -0.76
N PRO A 24 -0.86 2.67 -1.70
CA PRO A 24 0.42 2.01 -1.63
C PRO A 24 1.08 2.46 -0.32
N ASN A 25 1.00 1.62 0.71
CA ASN A 25 1.55 1.88 2.05
C ASN A 25 3.07 2.12 2.04
N THR A 26 3.68 2.23 0.88
CA THR A 26 5.12 2.40 0.73
C THR A 26 5.46 3.66 -0.06
N ARG A 27 6.22 4.56 0.58
CA ARG A 27 6.77 5.76 -0.06
C ARG A 27 7.59 5.38 -1.29
N SER A 28 7.55 6.19 -2.35
CA SER A 28 8.41 5.96 -3.51
C SER A 28 9.88 6.29 -3.17
N TYR A 29 10.83 5.68 -3.86
CA TYR A 29 12.26 5.99 -3.68
C TYR A 29 12.57 7.47 -3.93
N LYS A 30 11.90 8.08 -4.91
CA LYS A 30 12.03 9.51 -5.22
C LYS A 30 11.53 10.38 -4.06
N GLN A 31 10.44 9.98 -3.42
CA GLN A 31 9.89 10.66 -2.26
C GLN A 31 10.85 10.56 -1.07
N ILE A 32 11.41 9.37 -0.79
CA ILE A 32 12.40 9.16 0.27
C ILE A 32 13.59 10.11 0.09
N VAL A 33 14.17 10.16 -1.10
CA VAL A 33 15.30 11.06 -1.38
C VAL A 33 14.91 12.52 -1.18
N ARG A 34 13.75 12.93 -1.72
CA ARG A 34 13.26 14.30 -1.61
C ARG A 34 13.03 14.72 -0.16
N GLU A 35 12.39 13.87 0.64
CA GLU A 35 12.07 14.16 2.04
C GLU A 35 13.32 14.21 2.92
N ASN A 36 14.36 13.42 2.63
CA ASN A 36 15.63 13.46 3.36
C ASN A 36 16.53 14.63 2.94
N VAL A 37 16.47 15.04 1.68
CA VAL A 37 17.31 16.15 1.17
C VAL A 37 16.66 17.51 1.46
N LEU A 38 15.36 17.66 1.18
CA LEU A 38 14.63 18.92 1.32
C LEU A 38 14.02 19.08 2.72
N THR A 39 14.86 19.01 3.75
CA THR A 39 14.46 19.29 5.13
C THR A 39 14.71 20.75 5.48
N PHE A 40 13.90 21.31 6.38
CA PHE A 40 14.15 22.64 6.93
C PHE A 40 15.56 22.74 7.53
N PHE A 41 16.03 21.70 8.21
CA PHE A 41 17.37 21.61 8.77
C PHE A 41 18.46 21.73 7.71
N ASN A 42 18.36 21.00 6.61
CA ASN A 42 19.33 21.06 5.51
C ASN A 42 19.33 22.44 4.83
N PHE A 43 18.15 23.05 4.67
CA PHE A 43 18.03 24.40 4.13
C PHE A 43 18.70 25.45 5.05
N LEU A 44 18.48 25.37 6.37
CA LEU A 44 19.11 26.26 7.34
C LEU A 44 20.65 26.13 7.31
N ASN A 45 21.16 24.89 7.27
CA ASN A 45 22.59 24.64 7.20
C ASN A 45 23.22 25.11 5.88
N LEU A 46 22.48 24.99 4.77
CA LEU A 46 22.92 25.53 3.49
C LEU A 46 23.05 27.08 3.56
N ALA A 47 22.09 27.75 4.17
CA ALA A 47 22.15 29.20 4.36
C ALA A 47 23.36 29.61 5.25
N LEU A 48 23.59 28.88 6.35
CA LEU A 48 24.76 29.08 7.21
C LEU A 48 26.07 28.84 6.46
N MET A 49 26.16 27.82 5.61
CA MET A 49 27.31 27.55 4.78
C MET A 49 27.62 28.72 3.83
N ILE A 50 26.59 29.27 3.18
CA ILE A 50 26.73 30.42 2.30
C ILE A 50 27.30 31.62 3.09
N MET A 51 26.80 31.90 4.30
CA MET A 51 27.34 32.97 5.15
C MET A 51 28.79 32.74 5.50
N VAL A 52 29.17 31.53 5.90
CA VAL A 52 30.57 31.18 6.26
C VAL A 52 31.53 31.39 5.08
N LEU A 53 31.07 31.03 3.86
CA LEU A 53 31.86 31.22 2.64
C LEU A 53 32.02 32.70 2.27
N LEU A 54 30.97 33.52 2.44
CA LEU A 54 31.03 34.96 2.20
C LEU A 54 31.99 35.70 3.13
N VAL A 55 32.17 35.22 4.37
CA VAL A 55 33.12 35.75 5.33
C VAL A 55 34.57 35.22 5.08
N GLY A 56 34.76 34.32 4.07
CA GLY A 56 36.08 33.76 3.74
C GLY A 56 36.58 32.68 4.70
N SER A 57 35.72 32.16 5.58
CA SER A 57 36.12 31.23 6.64
C SER A 57 35.97 29.75 6.19
N TYR A 58 36.72 29.37 5.15
CA TYR A 58 36.58 28.03 4.51
C TYR A 58 36.81 26.85 5.45
N LYS A 59 37.68 27.01 6.48
CA LYS A 59 37.92 25.93 7.45
C LYS A 59 36.70 25.55 8.26
N ASN A 60 35.76 26.48 8.45
CA ASN A 60 34.55 26.26 9.22
C ASN A 60 33.43 25.61 8.39
N SER A 61 33.62 25.38 7.08
CA SER A 61 32.62 24.71 6.23
C SER A 61 32.65 23.19 6.36
N MET A 62 33.54 22.59 7.11
CA MET A 62 33.63 21.13 7.30
C MET A 62 32.37 20.50 7.92
N PHE A 63 31.58 21.28 8.66
CA PHE A 63 30.31 20.79 9.21
C PHE A 63 29.36 20.32 8.13
N MET A 64 29.43 20.87 6.92
CA MET A 64 28.58 20.44 5.81
C MET A 64 28.85 19.00 5.41
N GLY A 65 30.10 18.52 5.50
CA GLY A 65 30.45 17.13 5.26
C GLY A 65 29.66 16.16 6.17
N ILE A 66 29.53 16.53 7.44
CA ILE A 66 28.76 15.73 8.42
C ILE A 66 27.28 15.70 8.05
N ILE A 67 26.70 16.83 7.60
CA ILE A 67 25.30 16.92 7.20
C ILE A 67 25.02 16.06 5.96
N VAL A 68 25.91 16.12 4.96
CA VAL A 68 25.80 15.28 3.77
C VAL A 68 25.86 13.79 4.13
N ILE A 69 26.83 13.40 4.97
CA ILE A 69 26.96 12.01 5.43
C ILE A 69 25.69 11.56 6.16
N ASN A 70 25.17 12.37 7.08
CA ASN A 70 23.94 12.05 7.82
C ASN A 70 22.73 11.89 6.89
N THR A 71 22.59 12.78 5.90
CA THR A 71 21.53 12.71 4.89
C THR A 71 21.64 11.41 4.08
N VAL A 72 22.83 11.03 3.64
CA VAL A 72 23.08 9.79 2.91
C VAL A 72 22.76 8.56 3.77
N ILE A 73 23.17 8.56 5.02
CA ILE A 73 22.86 7.47 5.97
C ILE A 73 21.35 7.36 6.15
N GLY A 74 20.63 8.47 6.33
CA GLY A 74 19.16 8.50 6.45
C GLY A 74 18.48 7.88 5.23
N ILE A 75 18.88 8.28 4.02
CA ILE A 75 18.36 7.72 2.77
C ILE A 75 18.59 6.20 2.70
N ILE A 76 19.82 5.74 3.03
CA ILE A 76 20.14 4.30 2.98
C ILE A 76 19.29 3.52 3.97
N GLN A 77 19.12 4.03 5.19
CA GLN A 77 18.30 3.38 6.22
C GLN A 77 16.82 3.28 5.78
N GLU A 78 16.26 4.37 5.24
CA GLU A 78 14.86 4.39 4.80
C GLU A 78 14.61 3.51 3.57
N VAL A 79 15.56 3.48 2.62
CA VAL A 79 15.52 2.56 1.47
C VAL A 79 15.58 1.09 1.92
N ARG A 80 16.43 0.77 2.92
CA ARG A 80 16.49 -0.59 3.48
C ARG A 80 15.18 -0.97 4.17
N ALA A 81 14.62 -0.06 4.98
CA ALA A 81 13.33 -0.26 5.64
C ALA A 81 12.22 -0.51 4.61
N LYS A 82 12.13 0.34 3.55
CA LYS A 82 11.19 0.15 2.46
C LYS A 82 11.34 -1.23 1.81
N LYS A 83 12.54 -1.64 1.44
CA LYS A 83 12.76 -2.96 0.83
C LYS A 83 12.29 -4.11 1.72
N THR A 84 12.44 -3.97 3.03
CA THR A 84 11.97 -4.99 3.99
C THR A 84 10.45 -5.02 4.03
N LEU A 85 9.79 -3.85 4.07
CA LEU A 85 8.33 -3.75 4.03
C LEU A 85 7.75 -4.29 2.73
N ASP A 86 8.34 -3.95 1.58
CA ASP A 86 7.91 -4.44 0.27
C ASP A 86 8.00 -5.99 0.19
N LYS A 87 9.06 -6.59 0.75
CA LYS A 87 9.18 -8.06 0.84
C LYS A 87 8.09 -8.68 1.73
N LEU A 88 7.79 -8.07 2.87
CA LEU A 88 6.73 -8.55 3.76
C LEU A 88 5.35 -8.42 3.10
N ALA A 89 5.10 -7.32 2.39
CA ALA A 89 3.85 -7.11 1.66
C ALA A 89 3.58 -8.22 0.64
N ILE A 90 4.61 -8.65 -0.12
CA ILE A 90 4.48 -9.77 -1.06
C ILE A 90 4.12 -11.08 -0.35
N LEU A 91 4.69 -11.32 0.84
CA LEU A 91 4.41 -12.54 1.62
C LEU A 91 3.01 -12.55 2.26
N THR A 92 2.45 -11.38 2.50
CA THR A 92 1.12 -11.19 3.11
C THR A 92 0.06 -10.81 2.08
N GLU A 93 0.35 -10.94 0.78
CA GLU A 93 -0.61 -10.66 -0.28
C GLU A 93 -1.89 -11.47 -0.07
N SER A 94 -2.97 -10.78 0.22
CA SER A 94 -4.27 -11.41 0.41
C SER A 94 -4.79 -11.97 -0.91
N LYS A 95 -5.22 -13.22 -0.91
CA LYS A 95 -5.81 -13.90 -2.07
C LYS A 95 -7.28 -14.12 -1.84
N ALA A 96 -8.05 -13.97 -2.91
CA ALA A 96 -9.46 -14.29 -2.94
C ALA A 96 -9.74 -15.43 -3.93
N VAL A 97 -10.72 -16.26 -3.61
CA VAL A 97 -11.19 -17.31 -4.53
C VAL A 97 -12.42 -16.80 -5.24
N VAL A 98 -12.34 -16.69 -6.56
CA VAL A 98 -13.42 -16.21 -7.43
C VAL A 98 -13.90 -17.29 -8.37
N LEU A 99 -15.16 -17.16 -8.82
CA LEU A 99 -15.73 -17.97 -9.89
C LEU A 99 -15.67 -17.18 -11.20
N ARG A 100 -14.91 -17.68 -12.17
CA ARG A 100 -14.87 -17.14 -13.54
C ARG A 100 -14.90 -18.30 -14.53
N GLU A 101 -15.68 -18.18 -15.59
CA GLU A 101 -15.86 -19.22 -16.62
C GLU A 101 -16.20 -20.60 -16.04
N GLY A 102 -17.04 -20.64 -15.00
CA GLY A 102 -17.43 -21.88 -14.32
C GLY A 102 -16.36 -22.56 -13.50
N LYS A 103 -15.18 -21.93 -13.33
CA LYS A 103 -14.05 -22.46 -12.55
C LYS A 103 -13.66 -21.53 -11.41
N LYS A 104 -13.18 -22.13 -10.33
CA LYS A 104 -12.64 -21.38 -9.18
C LYS A 104 -11.18 -21.02 -9.44
N TRP A 105 -10.88 -19.73 -9.27
CA TRP A 105 -9.52 -19.16 -9.40
C TRP A 105 -9.13 -18.49 -8.12
N SER A 106 -7.87 -18.71 -7.68
CA SER A 106 -7.27 -17.96 -6.59
C SER A 106 -6.48 -16.79 -7.18
N ILE A 107 -6.93 -15.58 -6.94
CA ILE A 107 -6.34 -14.35 -7.46
C ILE A 107 -5.97 -13.40 -6.33
N SER A 108 -5.06 -12.45 -6.58
CA SER A 108 -4.79 -11.33 -5.68
C SER A 108 -6.07 -10.50 -5.49
N THR A 109 -6.31 -10.02 -4.28
CA THR A 109 -7.46 -9.14 -3.97
C THR A 109 -7.47 -7.87 -4.81
N GLU A 110 -6.29 -7.38 -5.25
CA GLU A 110 -6.16 -6.23 -6.14
C GLU A 110 -6.66 -6.49 -7.58
N LYS A 111 -6.81 -7.77 -7.96
CA LYS A 111 -7.32 -8.19 -9.28
C LYS A 111 -8.80 -8.51 -9.28
N LEU A 112 -9.48 -8.28 -8.16
CA LEU A 112 -10.93 -8.38 -8.10
C LEU A 112 -11.55 -7.26 -8.93
N VAL A 113 -12.62 -7.60 -9.63
CA VAL A 113 -13.42 -6.63 -10.40
C VAL A 113 -14.86 -6.64 -9.91
N LEU A 114 -15.58 -5.58 -10.22
CA LEU A 114 -17.00 -5.48 -9.92
C LEU A 114 -17.75 -6.67 -10.55
N ASP A 115 -18.71 -7.24 -9.81
CA ASP A 115 -19.51 -8.41 -10.16
C ASP A 115 -18.76 -9.76 -10.11
N ASP A 116 -17.53 -9.82 -9.58
CA ASP A 116 -16.91 -11.11 -9.28
C ASP A 116 -17.68 -11.86 -8.19
N ILE A 117 -17.84 -13.17 -8.37
CA ILE A 117 -18.42 -14.05 -7.36
C ILE A 117 -17.30 -14.60 -6.49
N LEU A 118 -17.33 -14.26 -5.19
CA LEU A 118 -16.34 -14.67 -4.20
C LEU A 118 -16.78 -15.93 -3.46
N PHE A 119 -15.84 -16.81 -3.13
CA PHE A 119 -16.01 -17.89 -2.19
C PHE A 119 -15.25 -17.58 -0.92
N LEU A 120 -15.98 -17.41 0.18
CA LEU A 120 -15.40 -17.16 1.50
C LEU A 120 -15.52 -18.42 2.37
N LYS A 121 -14.50 -18.65 3.18
CA LYS A 121 -14.45 -19.70 4.20
C LYS A 121 -14.29 -19.07 5.57
N THR A 122 -14.57 -19.82 6.60
CA THR A 122 -14.28 -19.39 7.98
C THR A 122 -12.80 -19.05 8.15
N GLY A 123 -12.54 -17.85 8.66
CA GLY A 123 -11.19 -17.30 8.84
C GLY A 123 -10.67 -16.49 7.66
N ASP A 124 -11.37 -16.44 6.52
CA ASP A 124 -11.00 -15.56 5.42
C ASP A 124 -11.35 -14.10 5.76
N GLN A 125 -10.51 -13.19 5.30
CA GLN A 125 -10.82 -11.75 5.33
C GLN A 125 -11.69 -11.39 4.13
N VAL A 126 -12.76 -10.61 4.34
CA VAL A 126 -13.59 -10.08 3.25
C VAL A 126 -12.76 -9.04 2.48
N PRO A 127 -12.47 -9.27 1.18
CA PRO A 127 -11.50 -8.47 0.44
C PRO A 127 -12.06 -7.19 -0.19
N ALA A 128 -13.38 -7.07 -0.27
CA ALA A 128 -14.09 -5.94 -0.86
C ALA A 128 -15.54 -5.94 -0.37
N ASP A 129 -16.25 -4.83 -0.58
CA ASP A 129 -17.68 -4.77 -0.33
C ASP A 129 -18.41 -5.80 -1.20
N ALA A 130 -19.28 -6.60 -0.59
CA ALA A 130 -19.94 -7.70 -1.27
C ALA A 130 -21.37 -7.91 -0.74
N ARG A 131 -22.18 -8.60 -1.54
CA ARG A 131 -23.51 -9.07 -1.16
C ARG A 131 -23.48 -10.57 -1.02
N VAL A 132 -24.14 -11.10 0.00
CA VAL A 132 -24.32 -12.55 0.16
C VAL A 132 -25.29 -13.05 -0.91
N LEU A 133 -24.82 -13.94 -1.79
CA LEU A 133 -25.63 -14.52 -2.88
C LEU A 133 -26.26 -15.85 -2.48
N GLU A 134 -25.63 -16.61 -1.60
CA GLU A 134 -26.08 -17.93 -1.16
C GLU A 134 -25.59 -18.20 0.26
N GLY A 135 -26.48 -18.64 1.13
CA GLY A 135 -26.18 -19.00 2.51
C GLY A 135 -26.19 -17.81 3.48
N SER A 136 -25.47 -17.95 4.57
CA SER A 136 -25.26 -16.91 5.58
C SER A 136 -23.82 -16.92 6.05
N ILE A 137 -23.30 -15.76 6.38
CA ILE A 137 -21.95 -15.60 6.95
C ILE A 137 -22.01 -14.80 8.24
N GLU A 138 -21.16 -15.14 9.17
CA GLU A 138 -20.91 -14.38 10.39
C GLU A 138 -19.61 -13.62 10.23
N VAL A 139 -19.65 -12.29 10.36
CA VAL A 139 -18.52 -11.38 10.07
C VAL A 139 -18.18 -10.61 11.33
N ASN A 140 -16.88 -10.53 11.63
CA ASN A 140 -16.36 -9.66 12.66
C ASN A 140 -15.97 -8.32 12.03
N GLU A 141 -16.70 -7.27 12.35
CA GLU A 141 -16.46 -5.91 11.83
C GLU A 141 -15.69 -5.02 12.83
N SER A 142 -15.08 -5.59 13.86
CA SER A 142 -14.41 -4.85 14.93
C SER A 142 -13.32 -3.90 14.46
N LEU A 143 -12.66 -4.20 13.34
CA LEU A 143 -11.65 -3.32 12.73
C LEU A 143 -12.27 -2.05 12.12
N LEU A 144 -13.55 -2.06 11.79
CA LEU A 144 -14.27 -0.92 11.19
C LEU A 144 -15.07 -0.16 12.24
N THR A 145 -15.81 -0.89 13.08
CA THR A 145 -16.78 -0.31 14.04
C THR A 145 -16.19 -0.15 15.44
N GLY A 146 -15.14 -0.88 15.79
CA GLY A 146 -14.60 -1.00 17.16
C GLY A 146 -15.41 -1.92 18.07
N GLU A 147 -16.53 -2.48 17.60
CA GLU A 147 -17.37 -3.41 18.37
C GLU A 147 -16.92 -4.86 18.11
N SER A 148 -16.82 -5.66 19.18
CA SER A 148 -16.31 -7.04 19.09
C SER A 148 -17.38 -8.05 18.70
N ASP A 149 -18.63 -7.63 18.57
CA ASP A 149 -19.74 -8.51 18.28
C ASP A 149 -19.75 -8.93 16.80
N ASN A 150 -19.93 -10.23 16.58
CA ASN A 150 -20.05 -10.75 15.23
C ASN A 150 -21.44 -10.43 14.67
N LEU A 151 -21.49 -10.01 13.43
CA LEU A 151 -22.72 -9.69 12.71
C LEU A 151 -23.06 -10.79 11.71
N GLN A 152 -24.28 -11.28 11.78
CA GLN A 152 -24.78 -12.24 10.80
C GLN A 152 -25.29 -11.51 9.56
N LYS A 153 -24.74 -11.86 8.40
CA LYS A 153 -25.18 -11.38 7.09
C LYS A 153 -25.85 -12.52 6.34
N ASN A 154 -27.07 -12.29 5.91
CA ASN A 154 -27.89 -13.25 5.18
C ASN A 154 -27.99 -12.87 3.70
N GLU A 155 -28.51 -13.80 2.90
CA GLU A 155 -28.84 -13.58 1.50
C GLU A 155 -29.77 -12.37 1.32
N GLY A 156 -29.39 -11.43 0.42
CA GLY A 156 -30.21 -10.23 0.17
C GLY A 156 -29.47 -9.11 -0.53
#